data_b45f2ac386c514515669db72592fb8e0
#
_entry.id   b45f2ac386c514515669db72592fb8e0
#
_cell.length_a   1.000
_cell.length_b   1.000
_cell.length_c   1.000
_cell.angle_alpha   90.00
_cell.angle_beta   90.00
_cell.angle_gamma   90.00
#
_symmetry.space_group_name_H-M   'P 1'
#
loop_
_entity.id
_entity.type
_entity.pdbx_description
1 polymer ?
#
loop_
_entity_poly.entity_id
_entity_poly.type
_entity_poly.pdbx_seq_one_letter_code
_entity_poly.pdbx_strand_id
1 'polypeptide(L)'
;MAPCGAACAICKKKYNKKISPSTGKRWLTSPVYRGDLAYQTGDVVPNTHAPLISREAAAQVDRLLRRNLQLPSRTASAPRSLAGLVVCGTCQASLRVAKVTAVRQSREYLYLRPTHCPQQPHCRAVPYDQVLEQTIWKICAELPQAIAAAAIPDLTPLQQSLTAQIAAKQAILQQLPTLIDSGVLDRETADLRAYKLRTETATLQAQISQLPPANLQTIAQAGSIEQFWRDLSEPERRFYFRELLREIQIERDGQTWQVHLEFIF
;
A
#
# COMPACT_ATOMS: atom_id res chain seq x y z
N MET A 1 7.18 -0.52 7.30
CA MET A 1 7.49 -1.96 7.56
C MET A 1 6.76 -2.80 6.54
N ALA A 2 7.38 -3.84 5.98
CA ALA A 2 6.62 -4.78 5.16
C ALA A 2 5.46 -5.33 6.02
N PRO A 3 4.24 -5.48 5.49
CA PRO A 3 3.09 -5.92 6.28
C PRO A 3 3.35 -7.23 7.03
N CYS A 4 4.11 -8.15 6.44
CA CYS A 4 4.51 -9.39 7.11
C CYS A 4 5.47 -9.17 8.29
N GLY A 5 6.43 -8.25 8.18
CA GLY A 5 7.37 -7.92 9.25
C GLY A 5 6.68 -7.23 10.42
N ALA A 6 5.73 -6.34 10.16
CA ALA A 6 4.91 -5.69 11.18
C ALA A 6 4.04 -6.71 11.93
N ALA A 7 3.35 -7.60 11.21
CA ALA A 7 2.56 -8.67 11.82
C ALA A 7 3.42 -9.60 12.71
N CYS A 8 4.63 -9.96 12.26
CA CYS A 8 5.58 -10.75 13.06
C CYS A 8 6.02 -10.02 14.33
N ALA A 9 6.30 -8.71 14.25
CA ALA A 9 6.70 -7.89 15.38
C ALA A 9 5.58 -7.74 16.41
N ILE A 10 4.34 -7.50 15.96
CA ILE A 10 3.15 -7.40 16.80
C ILE A 10 2.88 -8.73 17.52
N CYS A 11 2.94 -9.86 16.81
CA CYS A 11 2.76 -11.18 17.42
C CYS A 11 3.80 -11.47 18.49
N LYS A 12 5.06 -11.11 18.25
CA LYS A 12 6.12 -11.25 19.26
C LYS A 12 5.88 -10.34 20.47
N LYS A 13 5.51 -9.07 20.24
CA LYS A 13 5.31 -8.08 21.31
C LYS A 13 4.06 -8.36 22.15
N LYS A 14 2.94 -8.69 21.50
CA LYS A 14 1.63 -8.80 22.17
C LYS A 14 1.35 -10.21 22.70
N TYR A 15 1.81 -11.24 22.00
CA TYR A 15 1.47 -12.64 22.31
C TYR A 15 2.70 -13.50 22.60
N ASN A 16 3.88 -12.91 22.64
CA ASN A 16 5.17 -13.60 22.78
C ASN A 16 5.36 -14.77 21.79
N LYS A 17 4.66 -14.74 20.64
CA LYS A 17 4.74 -15.76 19.59
C LYS A 17 5.63 -15.30 18.46
N LYS A 18 6.60 -16.12 18.08
CA LYS A 18 7.48 -15.91 16.95
C LYS A 18 6.87 -16.56 15.71
N ILE A 19 6.39 -15.77 14.77
CA ILE A 19 5.87 -16.26 13.48
C ILE A 19 6.86 -15.95 12.36
N SER A 20 6.92 -16.82 11.35
CA SER A 20 7.75 -16.59 10.17
C SER A 20 7.10 -15.56 9.22
N PRO A 21 7.89 -14.84 8.41
CA PRO A 21 7.35 -13.94 7.40
C PRO A 21 6.41 -14.64 6.39
N SER A 22 6.67 -15.90 6.07
CA SER A 22 5.82 -16.72 5.19
C SER A 22 4.46 -17.01 5.82
N THR A 23 4.42 -17.33 7.12
CA THR A 23 3.17 -17.48 7.87
C THR A 23 2.40 -16.17 7.92
N GLY A 24 3.07 -15.05 8.19
CA GLY A 24 2.46 -13.72 8.17
C GLY A 24 1.85 -13.38 6.79
N LYS A 25 2.57 -13.68 5.70
CA LYS A 25 2.05 -13.51 4.34
C LYS A 25 0.81 -14.37 4.10
N ARG A 26 0.86 -15.66 4.48
CA ARG A 26 -0.29 -16.58 4.32
C ARG A 26 -1.53 -16.07 5.05
N TRP A 27 -1.39 -15.52 6.26
CA TRP A 27 -2.52 -14.94 6.98
C TRP A 27 -3.10 -13.72 6.29
N LEU A 28 -2.25 -12.79 5.83
CA LEU A 28 -2.69 -11.57 5.15
C LEU A 28 -3.38 -11.84 3.80
N THR A 29 -3.05 -12.95 3.14
CA THR A 29 -3.64 -13.32 1.84
C THR A 29 -4.70 -14.40 1.93
N SER A 30 -5.02 -14.91 3.14
CA SER A 30 -5.99 -15.99 3.31
C SER A 30 -7.40 -15.55 2.93
N PRO A 31 -8.07 -16.26 2.02
CA PRO A 31 -9.46 -15.98 1.64
C PRO A 31 -10.43 -16.06 2.83
N VAL A 32 -10.17 -16.94 3.78
CA VAL A 32 -11.03 -17.12 4.97
C VAL A 32 -11.20 -15.83 5.76
N TYR A 33 -10.15 -15.03 5.93
CA TYR A 33 -10.28 -13.74 6.65
C TYR A 33 -11.05 -12.68 5.84
N ARG A 34 -11.21 -12.91 4.54
CA ARG A 34 -11.94 -12.05 3.59
C ARG A 34 -13.42 -12.48 3.43
N GLY A 35 -13.85 -13.51 4.16
CA GLY A 35 -15.20 -14.07 4.09
C GLY A 35 -15.40 -15.08 2.99
N ASP A 36 -14.32 -15.60 2.38
CA ASP A 36 -14.36 -16.54 1.26
C ASP A 36 -13.87 -17.92 1.72
N LEU A 37 -14.46 -18.98 1.15
CA LEU A 37 -14.02 -20.35 1.37
C LEU A 37 -13.21 -20.83 0.16
N ALA A 38 -11.97 -21.22 0.40
CA ALA A 38 -11.10 -21.79 -0.63
C ALA A 38 -11.00 -23.32 -0.45
N TYR A 39 -11.26 -24.06 -1.52
CA TYR A 39 -11.10 -25.51 -1.59
C TYR A 39 -9.69 -25.89 -2.06
N GLN A 40 -9.28 -27.10 -1.76
CA GLN A 40 -7.98 -27.63 -2.22
C GLN A 40 -7.88 -27.74 -3.75
N THR A 41 -9.00 -27.81 -4.44
CA THR A 41 -9.11 -27.77 -5.89
C THR A 41 -8.70 -26.45 -6.52
N GLY A 42 -8.58 -25.38 -5.70
CA GLY A 42 -8.33 -24.01 -6.15
C GLY A 42 -9.60 -23.17 -6.31
N ASP A 43 -10.76 -23.78 -6.18
CA ASP A 43 -12.03 -23.06 -6.26
C ASP A 43 -12.24 -22.19 -5.01
N VAL A 44 -12.70 -20.95 -5.23
CA VAL A 44 -13.00 -20.01 -4.15
C VAL A 44 -14.48 -19.64 -4.21
N VAL A 45 -15.21 -19.96 -3.15
CA VAL A 45 -16.62 -19.56 -2.98
C VAL A 45 -16.64 -18.26 -2.17
N PRO A 46 -17.09 -17.16 -2.76
CA PRO A 46 -17.06 -15.86 -2.11
C PRO A 46 -18.23 -15.66 -1.12
N ASN A 47 -18.02 -14.79 -0.12
CA ASN A 47 -19.04 -14.35 0.84
C ASN A 47 -19.76 -15.50 1.57
N THR A 48 -19.03 -16.55 1.95
CA THR A 48 -19.60 -17.69 2.69
C THR A 48 -19.82 -17.39 4.16
N HIS A 49 -19.11 -16.42 4.71
CA HIS A 49 -19.21 -16.00 6.12
C HIS A 49 -18.85 -14.51 6.28
N ALA A 50 -19.12 -13.95 7.45
CA ALA A 50 -18.77 -12.57 7.75
C ALA A 50 -17.23 -12.38 7.72
N PRO A 51 -16.69 -11.43 6.93
CA PRO A 51 -15.28 -11.21 6.82
C PRO A 51 -14.71 -10.59 8.11
N LEU A 52 -13.49 -11.00 8.50
CA LEU A 52 -12.75 -10.37 9.59
C LEU A 52 -12.08 -9.07 9.15
N ILE A 53 -11.75 -8.94 7.87
CA ILE A 53 -11.17 -7.75 7.26
C ILE A 53 -12.05 -7.32 6.08
N SER A 54 -12.24 -6.01 5.91
CA SER A 54 -13.01 -5.50 4.78
C SER A 54 -12.32 -5.79 3.44
N ARG A 55 -13.10 -5.80 2.35
CA ARG A 55 -12.56 -5.99 0.99
C ARG A 55 -11.58 -4.87 0.61
N GLU A 56 -11.83 -3.64 1.05
CA GLU A 56 -10.93 -2.50 0.83
C GLU A 56 -9.60 -2.70 1.55
N ALA A 57 -9.62 -3.11 2.82
CA ALA A 57 -8.40 -3.40 3.58
C ALA A 57 -7.62 -4.56 2.96
N ALA A 58 -8.30 -5.61 2.49
CA ALA A 58 -7.69 -6.72 1.77
C ALA A 58 -7.02 -6.25 0.47
N ALA A 59 -7.68 -5.39 -0.31
CA ALA A 59 -7.14 -4.83 -1.54
C ALA A 59 -5.92 -3.93 -1.28
N GLN A 60 -5.93 -3.14 -0.19
CA GLN A 60 -4.75 -2.37 0.23
C GLN A 60 -3.56 -3.29 0.55
N VAL A 61 -3.81 -4.37 1.30
CA VAL A 61 -2.78 -5.37 1.61
C VAL A 61 -2.21 -5.98 0.33
N ASP A 62 -3.06 -6.36 -0.63
CA ASP A 62 -2.63 -6.97 -1.89
C ASP A 62 -1.82 -5.99 -2.74
N ARG A 63 -2.20 -4.71 -2.80
CA ARG A 63 -1.41 -3.65 -3.45
C ARG A 63 -0.03 -3.52 -2.81
N LEU A 64 0.02 -3.41 -1.48
CA LEU A 64 1.29 -3.31 -0.75
C LEU A 64 2.18 -4.54 -0.95
N LEU A 65 1.61 -5.75 -0.96
CA LEU A 65 2.36 -6.97 -1.18
C LEU A 65 2.92 -7.03 -2.61
N ARG A 66 2.13 -6.68 -3.64
CA ARG A 66 2.60 -6.60 -5.03
C ARG A 66 3.73 -5.60 -5.21
N ARG A 67 3.59 -4.39 -4.66
CA ARG A 67 4.64 -3.36 -4.70
C ARG A 67 5.92 -3.81 -4.00
N ASN A 68 5.78 -4.51 -2.87
CA ASN A 68 6.93 -5.03 -2.15
C ASN A 68 7.70 -6.12 -2.92
N LEU A 69 7.04 -6.86 -3.81
CA LEU A 69 7.70 -7.86 -4.67
C LEU A 69 8.62 -7.21 -5.73
N GLN A 70 8.32 -5.99 -6.14
CA GLN A 70 9.11 -5.24 -7.13
C GLN A 70 10.34 -4.56 -6.51
N LEU A 71 10.45 -4.54 -5.18
CA LEU A 71 11.55 -3.86 -4.51
C LEU A 71 12.77 -4.77 -4.36
N PRO A 72 13.99 -4.18 -4.34
CA PRO A 72 15.19 -4.92 -4.03
C PRO A 72 15.09 -5.64 -2.69
N SER A 73 15.77 -6.79 -2.57
CA SER A 73 15.77 -7.60 -1.35
C SER A 73 16.10 -6.76 -0.11
N ARG A 74 15.43 -7.05 1.02
CA ARG A 74 15.57 -6.35 2.31
C ARG A 74 15.08 -4.91 2.34
N THR A 75 14.73 -4.31 1.20
CA THR A 75 14.25 -2.92 1.15
C THR A 75 12.83 -2.80 1.74
N ALA A 76 11.99 -3.80 1.54
CA ALA A 76 10.61 -3.80 2.04
C ALA A 76 10.51 -3.65 3.57
N SER A 77 11.50 -4.13 4.33
CA SER A 77 11.55 -4.06 5.80
C SER A 77 12.50 -2.99 6.33
N ALA A 78 13.09 -2.17 5.47
CA ALA A 78 14.02 -1.14 5.90
C ALA A 78 13.32 -0.09 6.79
N PRO A 79 13.95 0.35 7.88
CA PRO A 79 13.32 1.26 8.84
C PRO A 79 13.24 2.72 8.35
N ARG A 80 13.99 3.09 7.32
CA ARG A 80 14.09 4.47 6.83
C ARG A 80 13.14 4.77 5.67
N SER A 81 12.57 5.95 5.65
CA SER A 81 11.51 6.35 4.69
C SER A 81 11.99 6.36 3.23
N LEU A 82 13.20 6.81 2.96
CA LEU A 82 13.77 6.89 1.61
C LEU A 82 14.34 5.56 1.08
N ALA A 83 14.44 4.53 1.92
CA ALA A 83 15.10 3.29 1.52
C ALA A 83 14.38 2.59 0.35
N GLY A 84 15.08 2.39 -0.76
CA GLY A 84 14.60 1.71 -1.96
C GLY A 84 13.70 2.55 -2.86
N LEU A 85 13.61 3.86 -2.60
CA LEU A 85 12.93 4.82 -3.46
C LEU A 85 13.90 5.70 -4.22
N VAL A 86 15.14 5.82 -3.76
CA VAL A 86 16.10 6.79 -4.30
C VAL A 86 17.00 6.14 -5.34
N VAL A 87 17.12 6.80 -6.47
CA VAL A 87 17.93 6.40 -7.64
C VAL A 87 18.87 7.55 -8.00
N CYS A 88 20.06 7.24 -8.50
CA CYS A 88 20.97 8.25 -9.01
C CYS A 88 20.59 8.62 -10.44
N GLY A 89 20.28 9.88 -10.72
CA GLY A 89 19.95 10.36 -12.07
C GLY A 89 21.08 10.17 -13.07
N THR A 90 22.35 10.21 -12.62
CA THR A 90 23.53 10.06 -13.50
C THR A 90 23.81 8.61 -13.90
N CYS A 91 23.72 7.66 -12.97
CA CYS A 91 24.12 6.26 -13.23
C CYS A 91 22.97 5.26 -13.09
N GLN A 92 21.77 5.72 -12.79
CA GLN A 92 20.55 4.92 -12.61
C GLN A 92 20.65 3.81 -11.53
N ALA A 93 21.72 3.85 -10.72
CA ALA A 93 21.90 2.90 -9.63
C ALA A 93 21.01 3.26 -8.44
N SER A 94 20.36 2.26 -7.85
CA SER A 94 19.61 2.44 -6.61
C SER A 94 20.55 2.83 -5.47
N LEU A 95 20.11 3.80 -4.64
CA LEU A 95 20.85 4.23 -3.47
C LEU A 95 20.37 3.50 -2.22
N ARG A 96 21.30 2.98 -1.46
CA ARG A 96 21.05 2.39 -0.15
C ARG A 96 21.37 3.36 0.98
N VAL A 97 20.60 3.29 2.04
CA VAL A 97 20.89 4.01 3.28
C VAL A 97 22.06 3.32 3.98
N ALA A 98 23.15 4.07 4.16
CA ALA A 98 24.33 3.64 4.89
C ALA A 98 24.49 4.48 6.16
N LYS A 99 24.79 3.80 7.27
CA LYS A 99 25.07 4.42 8.56
C LYS A 99 26.58 4.56 8.72
N VAL A 100 27.03 5.73 9.09
CA VAL A 100 28.42 5.99 9.43
C VAL A 100 28.46 6.50 10.87
N THR A 101 29.24 5.85 11.71
CA THR A 101 29.43 6.26 13.10
C THR A 101 30.75 6.97 13.23
N ALA A 102 30.75 8.20 13.68
CA ALA A 102 31.97 8.92 14.01
C ALA A 102 32.50 8.43 15.35
N VAL A 103 33.61 7.69 15.33
CA VAL A 103 34.20 6.99 16.49
C VAL A 103 34.47 7.93 17.68
N ARG A 104 34.79 9.21 17.41
CA ARG A 104 35.14 10.19 18.47
C ARG A 104 33.92 10.93 19.07
N GLN A 105 32.77 10.94 18.41
CA GLN A 105 31.64 11.80 18.82
C GLN A 105 30.35 11.05 19.14
N SER A 106 30.32 9.73 19.06
CA SER A 106 29.11 8.90 19.22
C SER A 106 27.93 9.35 18.35
N ARG A 107 28.17 10.17 17.33
CA ARG A 107 27.17 10.67 16.38
C ARG A 107 27.01 9.73 15.21
N GLU A 108 25.76 9.46 14.87
CA GLU A 108 25.38 8.64 13.72
C GLU A 108 25.00 9.56 12.56
N TYR A 109 25.66 9.33 11.43
CA TYR A 109 25.34 10.02 10.19
C TYR A 109 24.75 9.03 9.18
N LEU A 110 23.70 9.42 8.52
CA LEU A 110 23.06 8.62 7.48
C LEU A 110 23.38 9.20 6.11
N TYR A 111 23.75 8.33 5.19
CA TYR A 111 24.07 8.66 3.81
C TYR A 111 23.31 7.75 2.84
N LEU A 112 23.00 8.29 1.68
CA LEU A 112 22.53 7.55 0.52
C LEU A 112 23.72 7.26 -0.39
N ARG A 113 24.05 5.97 -0.57
CA ARG A 113 25.17 5.51 -1.39
C ARG A 113 24.67 4.66 -2.56
N PRO A 114 25.19 4.87 -3.80
CA PRO A 114 24.89 3.98 -4.91
C PRO A 114 25.33 2.55 -4.61
N THR A 115 24.50 1.57 -5.00
CA THR A 115 24.79 0.15 -4.70
C THR A 115 25.77 -0.44 -5.69
N HIS A 116 25.60 -0.14 -6.98
CA HIS A 116 26.43 -0.62 -8.08
C HIS A 116 26.60 0.53 -9.07
N CYS A 117 27.46 1.48 -8.75
CA CYS A 117 27.72 2.61 -9.63
C CYS A 117 28.72 2.18 -10.73
N PRO A 118 28.35 2.25 -12.02
CA PRO A 118 29.27 1.94 -13.13
C PRO A 118 30.24 3.08 -13.46
N GLN A 119 30.03 4.27 -12.89
CA GLN A 119 30.82 5.46 -13.17
C GLN A 119 32.19 5.39 -12.50
N GLN A 120 33.21 5.96 -13.15
CA GLN A 120 34.54 6.20 -12.58
C GLN A 120 34.88 7.69 -12.78
N PRO A 121 35.08 8.44 -11.69
CA PRO A 121 34.95 8.06 -10.26
C PRO A 121 33.51 7.76 -9.88
N HIS A 122 33.34 6.90 -8.88
CA HIS A 122 31.98 6.52 -8.40
C HIS A 122 31.20 7.73 -7.89
N CYS A 123 29.90 7.74 -8.13
CA CYS A 123 29.01 8.77 -7.64
C CYS A 123 29.10 8.89 -6.11
N ARG A 124 29.27 10.12 -5.63
CA ARG A 124 29.47 10.40 -4.20
C ARG A 124 28.19 10.08 -3.40
N ALA A 125 28.37 9.75 -2.11
CA ALA A 125 27.27 9.64 -1.18
C ALA A 125 26.63 11.01 -0.91
N VAL A 126 25.32 11.02 -0.65
CA VAL A 126 24.54 12.23 -0.35
C VAL A 126 23.97 12.10 1.06
N PRO A 127 23.96 13.18 1.89
CA PRO A 127 23.39 13.13 3.22
C PRO A 127 21.90 12.80 3.20
N TYR A 128 21.49 11.80 4.00
CA TYR A 128 20.11 11.32 4.05
C TYR A 128 19.11 12.41 4.45
N ASP A 129 19.44 13.15 5.49
CA ASP A 129 18.53 14.16 6.07
C ASP A 129 18.25 15.28 5.07
N GLN A 130 19.27 15.74 4.33
CA GLN A 130 19.10 16.77 3.31
C GLN A 130 18.23 16.29 2.14
N VAL A 131 18.39 15.03 1.71
CA VAL A 131 17.53 14.44 0.67
C VAL A 131 16.10 14.31 1.18
N LEU A 132 15.91 13.92 2.44
CA LEU A 132 14.59 13.82 3.05
C LEU A 132 13.90 15.18 3.10
N GLU A 133 14.59 16.22 3.55
CA GLU A 133 14.05 17.59 3.61
C GLU A 133 13.67 18.10 2.22
N GLN A 134 14.53 17.95 1.22
CA GLN A 134 14.22 18.33 -0.16
C GLN A 134 13.04 17.53 -0.74
N THR A 135 12.97 16.23 -0.42
CA THR A 135 11.84 15.38 -0.84
C THR A 135 10.52 15.89 -0.25
N ILE A 136 10.48 16.19 1.05
CA ILE A 136 9.29 16.72 1.72
C ILE A 136 8.89 18.06 1.09
N TRP A 137 9.84 18.98 0.94
CA TRP A 137 9.58 20.28 0.35
C TRP A 137 8.99 20.15 -1.07
N LYS A 138 9.58 19.31 -1.90
CA LYS A 138 9.10 19.08 -3.27
C LYS A 138 7.74 18.40 -3.30
N ILE A 139 7.48 17.43 -2.46
CA ILE A 139 6.14 16.82 -2.35
C ILE A 139 5.11 17.90 -2.03
N CYS A 140 5.37 18.77 -1.06
CA CYS A 140 4.44 19.84 -0.70
C CYS A 140 4.18 20.81 -1.88
N ALA A 141 5.19 21.09 -2.69
CA ALA A 141 5.07 21.99 -3.83
C ALA A 141 4.43 21.34 -5.07
N GLU A 142 4.83 20.11 -5.40
CA GLU A 142 4.52 19.47 -6.68
C GLU A 142 3.29 18.54 -6.61
N LEU A 143 2.99 17.93 -5.45
CA LEU A 143 1.90 16.97 -5.30
C LEU A 143 0.52 17.51 -5.71
N PRO A 144 0.10 18.74 -5.30
CA PRO A 144 -1.20 19.28 -5.71
C PRO A 144 -1.32 19.43 -7.23
N GLN A 145 -0.24 19.89 -7.87
CA GLN A 145 -0.18 20.06 -9.31
C GLN A 145 -0.16 18.74 -10.05
N ALA A 146 0.60 17.75 -9.56
CA ALA A 146 0.67 16.43 -10.14
C ALA A 146 -0.69 15.72 -10.11
N ILE A 147 -1.44 15.84 -9.01
CA ILE A 147 -2.79 15.28 -8.90
C ILE A 147 -3.77 16.02 -9.84
N ALA A 148 -3.68 17.34 -9.92
CA ALA A 148 -4.51 18.10 -10.84
C ALA A 148 -4.20 17.75 -12.31
N ALA A 149 -2.93 17.59 -12.66
CA ALA A 149 -2.47 17.22 -14.01
C ALA A 149 -2.84 15.77 -14.39
N ALA A 150 -2.87 14.86 -13.43
CA ALA A 150 -3.24 13.46 -13.65
C ALA A 150 -4.70 13.30 -14.12
N ALA A 151 -5.50 14.39 -14.10
CA ALA A 151 -6.91 14.40 -14.51
C ALA A 151 -7.67 13.17 -14.00
N ILE A 152 -7.42 12.79 -12.73
CA ILE A 152 -8.06 11.62 -12.12
C ILE A 152 -9.56 11.86 -12.16
N PRO A 153 -10.32 11.04 -12.92
CA PRO A 153 -11.75 11.23 -13.02
C PRO A 153 -12.38 11.13 -11.63
N ASP A 154 -13.41 11.93 -11.38
CA ASP A 154 -14.18 11.78 -10.16
C ASP A 154 -14.90 10.42 -10.20
N LEU A 155 -14.36 9.47 -9.47
CA LEU A 155 -14.90 8.12 -9.35
C LEU A 155 -15.97 7.99 -8.26
N THR A 156 -16.26 9.07 -7.55
CA THR A 156 -17.26 9.10 -6.47
C THR A 156 -18.64 8.63 -6.95
N PRO A 157 -19.17 9.09 -8.10
CA PRO A 157 -20.47 8.62 -8.61
C PRO A 157 -20.48 7.12 -8.92
N LEU A 158 -19.39 6.63 -9.52
CA LEU A 158 -19.24 5.20 -9.83
C LEU A 158 -19.19 4.37 -8.54
N GLN A 159 -18.40 4.81 -7.56
CA GLN A 159 -18.29 4.12 -6.27
C GLN A 159 -19.62 4.12 -5.50
N GLN A 160 -20.36 5.23 -5.53
CA GLN A 160 -21.71 5.31 -4.93
C GLN A 160 -22.67 4.36 -5.63
N SER A 161 -22.68 4.31 -6.95
CA SER A 161 -23.52 3.40 -7.73
C SER A 161 -23.22 1.93 -7.41
N LEU A 162 -21.95 1.54 -7.38
CA LEU A 162 -21.54 0.17 -7.02
C LEU A 162 -21.95 -0.18 -5.58
N THR A 163 -21.78 0.76 -4.66
CA THR A 163 -22.18 0.57 -3.26
C THR A 163 -23.69 0.41 -3.11
N ALA A 164 -24.49 1.20 -3.83
CA ALA A 164 -25.95 1.08 -3.84
C ALA A 164 -26.41 -0.29 -4.41
N GLN A 165 -25.76 -0.76 -5.46
CA GLN A 165 -26.04 -2.09 -6.02
C GLN A 165 -25.73 -3.22 -5.04
N ILE A 166 -24.63 -3.13 -4.30
CA ILE A 166 -24.28 -4.08 -3.24
C ILE A 166 -25.33 -4.07 -2.15
N ALA A 167 -25.74 -2.89 -1.68
CA ALA A 167 -26.75 -2.76 -0.64
C ALA A 167 -28.10 -3.37 -1.07
N ALA A 168 -28.53 -3.13 -2.31
CA ALA A 168 -29.75 -3.72 -2.86
C ALA A 168 -29.69 -5.26 -2.87
N LYS A 169 -28.56 -5.85 -3.31
CA LYS A 169 -28.38 -7.31 -3.32
C LYS A 169 -28.35 -7.90 -1.90
N GLN A 170 -27.71 -7.20 -0.95
CA GLN A 170 -27.69 -7.60 0.45
C GLN A 170 -29.10 -7.56 1.08
N ALA A 171 -29.91 -6.54 0.76
CA ALA A 171 -31.28 -6.46 1.21
C ALA A 171 -32.13 -7.65 0.74
N ILE A 172 -31.96 -8.06 -0.55
CA ILE A 172 -32.63 -9.26 -1.08
C ILE A 172 -32.17 -10.52 -0.33
N LEU A 173 -30.85 -10.65 -0.07
CA LEU A 173 -30.31 -11.80 0.69
C LEU A 173 -30.93 -11.91 2.09
N GLN A 174 -31.17 -10.77 2.76
CA GLN A 174 -31.78 -10.72 4.07
C GLN A 174 -33.28 -11.10 4.07
N GLN A 175 -33.97 -10.95 2.92
CA GLN A 175 -35.38 -11.29 2.76
C GLN A 175 -35.60 -12.78 2.43
N LEU A 176 -34.58 -13.49 1.90
CA LEU A 176 -34.74 -14.90 1.50
C LEU A 176 -35.24 -15.83 2.62
N PRO A 177 -34.76 -15.75 3.88
CA PRO A 177 -35.26 -16.58 4.95
C PRO A 177 -36.74 -16.39 5.21
N THR A 178 -37.21 -15.14 5.21
CA THR A 178 -38.66 -14.82 5.42
C THR A 178 -39.52 -15.40 4.30
N LEU A 179 -39.01 -15.41 3.05
CA LEU A 179 -39.74 -15.99 1.91
C LEU A 179 -39.79 -17.53 1.98
N ILE A 180 -38.83 -18.17 2.57
CA ILE A 180 -38.83 -19.62 2.86
C ILE A 180 -39.87 -19.89 3.95
N ASP A 181 -39.81 -19.15 5.06
CA ASP A 181 -40.68 -19.36 6.21
C ASP A 181 -42.18 -19.13 5.86
N SER A 182 -42.44 -18.22 4.91
CA SER A 182 -43.80 -17.95 4.39
C SER A 182 -44.26 -18.95 3.32
N GLY A 183 -43.41 -19.90 2.91
CA GLY A 183 -43.73 -20.89 1.88
C GLY A 183 -43.77 -20.35 0.45
N VAL A 184 -43.38 -19.09 0.23
CA VAL A 184 -43.33 -18.46 -1.12
C VAL A 184 -42.19 -18.98 -1.96
N LEU A 185 -41.08 -19.36 -1.31
CA LEU A 185 -39.90 -19.87 -1.98
C LEU A 185 -39.45 -21.19 -1.34
N ASP A 186 -39.16 -22.20 -2.18
CA ASP A 186 -38.57 -23.44 -1.71
C ASP A 186 -37.08 -23.23 -1.35
N ARG A 187 -36.58 -24.11 -0.47
CA ARG A 187 -35.23 -23.98 0.08
C ARG A 187 -34.13 -24.10 -0.99
N GLU A 188 -34.30 -24.99 -1.95
CA GLU A 188 -33.28 -25.22 -2.98
C GLU A 188 -33.16 -24.01 -3.91
N THR A 189 -34.27 -23.45 -4.35
CA THR A 189 -34.31 -22.22 -5.17
C THR A 189 -33.76 -21.03 -4.37
N ALA A 190 -34.06 -20.94 -3.06
CA ALA A 190 -33.52 -19.88 -2.19
C ALA A 190 -31.99 -19.97 -2.07
N ASP A 191 -31.46 -21.17 -1.87
CA ASP A 191 -30.03 -21.41 -1.75
C ASP A 191 -29.29 -21.07 -3.06
N LEU A 192 -29.86 -21.46 -4.21
CA LEU A 192 -29.30 -21.12 -5.52
C LEU A 192 -29.31 -19.59 -5.74
N ARG A 193 -30.38 -18.91 -5.39
CA ARG A 193 -30.50 -17.46 -5.49
C ARG A 193 -29.55 -16.75 -4.55
N ALA A 194 -29.38 -17.24 -3.32
CA ALA A 194 -28.41 -16.73 -2.37
C ALA A 194 -26.98 -16.85 -2.88
N TYR A 195 -26.62 -17.98 -3.45
CA TYR A 195 -25.32 -18.22 -4.07
C TYR A 195 -25.05 -17.21 -5.21
N LYS A 196 -26.00 -17.04 -6.13
CA LYS A 196 -25.89 -16.07 -7.23
C LYS A 196 -25.69 -14.65 -6.74
N LEU A 197 -26.51 -14.19 -5.77
CA LEU A 197 -26.42 -12.86 -5.21
C LEU A 197 -25.09 -12.62 -4.48
N ARG A 198 -24.56 -13.62 -3.75
CA ARG A 198 -23.24 -13.54 -3.11
C ARG A 198 -22.13 -13.40 -4.13
N THR A 199 -22.18 -14.17 -5.23
CA THR A 199 -21.18 -14.10 -6.31
C THR A 199 -21.21 -12.73 -7.01
N GLU A 200 -22.39 -12.21 -7.34
CA GLU A 200 -22.55 -10.89 -7.92
C GLU A 200 -22.06 -9.77 -6.98
N THR A 201 -22.38 -9.87 -5.69
CA THR A 201 -21.87 -8.94 -4.66
C THR A 201 -20.35 -8.97 -4.58
N ALA A 202 -19.74 -10.16 -4.61
CA ALA A 202 -18.28 -10.30 -4.60
C ALA A 202 -17.63 -9.64 -5.83
N THR A 203 -18.26 -9.78 -7.00
CA THR A 203 -17.78 -9.15 -8.24
C THR A 203 -17.82 -7.62 -8.14
N LEU A 204 -18.92 -7.05 -7.65
CA LEU A 204 -19.04 -5.61 -7.43
C LEU A 204 -18.03 -5.10 -6.40
N GLN A 205 -17.83 -5.83 -5.31
CA GLN A 205 -16.81 -5.51 -4.29
C GLN A 205 -15.40 -5.55 -4.87
N ALA A 206 -15.11 -6.53 -5.73
CA ALA A 206 -13.84 -6.61 -6.44
C ALA A 206 -13.61 -5.40 -7.36
N GLN A 207 -14.65 -4.93 -8.06
CA GLN A 207 -14.58 -3.72 -8.87
C GLN A 207 -14.25 -2.48 -8.02
N ILE A 208 -14.96 -2.27 -6.90
CA ILE A 208 -14.66 -1.16 -5.96
C ILE A 208 -13.20 -1.24 -5.48
N SER A 209 -12.72 -2.44 -5.15
CA SER A 209 -11.34 -2.62 -4.64
C SER A 209 -10.25 -2.32 -5.67
N GLN A 210 -10.58 -2.34 -6.96
CA GLN A 210 -9.67 -1.96 -8.05
C GLN A 210 -9.63 -0.46 -8.31
N LEU A 211 -10.64 0.29 -7.85
CA LEU A 211 -10.67 1.74 -7.99
C LEU A 211 -9.53 2.37 -7.19
N PRO A 212 -8.96 3.49 -7.65
CA PRO A 212 -8.05 4.29 -6.87
C PRO A 212 -8.67 4.66 -5.52
N PRO A 213 -7.87 4.82 -4.47
CA PRO A 213 -8.38 5.26 -3.18
C PRO A 213 -9.15 6.58 -3.33
N ALA A 214 -10.39 6.64 -2.84
CA ALA A 214 -11.22 7.84 -2.89
C ALA A 214 -10.63 9.04 -2.12
N ASN A 215 -9.61 8.79 -1.29
CA ASN A 215 -8.98 9.80 -0.44
C ASN A 215 -7.71 10.45 -1.04
N LEU A 216 -7.42 10.25 -2.35
CA LEU A 216 -6.23 10.87 -2.97
C LEU A 216 -6.25 12.39 -2.85
N GLN A 217 -7.40 13.04 -3.02
CA GLN A 217 -7.53 14.48 -2.82
C GLN A 217 -7.27 14.89 -1.36
N THR A 218 -7.80 14.13 -0.40
CA THR A 218 -7.54 14.37 1.02
C THR A 218 -6.07 14.16 1.38
N ILE A 219 -5.44 13.12 0.81
CA ILE A 219 -4.00 12.88 0.95
C ILE A 219 -3.19 14.01 0.32
N ALA A 220 -3.63 14.55 -0.84
CA ALA A 220 -2.98 15.69 -1.47
C ALA A 220 -3.04 16.95 -0.59
N GLN A 221 -4.21 17.22 -0.02
CA GLN A 221 -4.39 18.36 0.88
C GLN A 221 -3.52 18.22 2.14
N ALA A 222 -3.53 17.08 2.79
CA ALA A 222 -2.67 16.82 3.94
C ALA A 222 -1.18 16.82 3.54
N GLY A 223 -0.84 16.23 2.41
CA GLY A 223 0.51 16.13 1.88
C GLY A 223 1.12 17.44 1.41
N SER A 224 0.31 18.49 1.20
CA SER A 224 0.81 19.84 0.92
C SER A 224 1.31 20.57 2.17
N ILE A 225 1.05 20.04 3.35
CA ILE A 225 1.44 20.63 4.64
C ILE A 225 2.76 19.99 5.11
N GLU A 226 3.82 20.78 5.21
CA GLU A 226 5.15 20.29 5.63
C GLU A 226 5.12 19.67 7.04
N GLN A 227 4.34 20.24 7.95
CA GLN A 227 4.20 19.75 9.32
C GLN A 227 3.66 18.32 9.37
N PHE A 228 2.71 17.97 8.47
CA PHE A 228 2.20 16.61 8.34
C PHE A 228 3.35 15.59 8.15
N TRP A 229 4.31 15.90 7.28
CA TRP A 229 5.45 15.01 7.00
C TRP A 229 6.44 14.94 8.16
N ARG A 230 6.60 16.04 8.90
CA ARG A 230 7.51 16.11 10.05
C ARG A 230 6.98 15.33 11.26
N ASP A 231 5.68 15.33 11.47
CA ASP A 231 5.02 14.60 12.56
C ASP A 231 4.98 13.09 12.36
N LEU A 232 5.10 12.63 11.12
CA LEU A 232 5.12 11.21 10.81
C LEU A 232 6.44 10.55 11.25
N SER A 233 6.33 9.36 11.84
CA SER A 233 7.47 8.48 12.05
C SER A 233 8.07 8.00 10.71
N GLU A 234 9.32 7.56 10.71
CA GLU A 234 9.97 7.00 9.51
C GLU A 234 9.18 5.89 8.80
N PRO A 235 8.56 4.92 9.52
CA PRO A 235 7.71 3.89 8.88
C PRO A 235 6.43 4.46 8.25
N GLU A 236 5.77 5.43 8.90
CA GLU A 236 4.56 6.08 8.40
C GLU A 236 4.88 6.93 7.18
N ARG A 237 5.92 7.76 7.24
CA ARG A 237 6.39 8.55 6.11
C ARG A 237 6.74 7.67 4.93
N ARG A 238 7.40 6.53 5.18
CA ARG A 238 7.70 5.53 4.16
C ARG A 238 6.44 4.96 3.49
N PHE A 239 5.37 4.74 4.27
CA PHE A 239 4.09 4.27 3.73
C PHE A 239 3.56 5.27 2.71
N TYR A 240 3.45 6.55 3.08
CA TYR A 240 2.95 7.60 2.19
C TYR A 240 3.87 7.85 0.98
N PHE A 241 5.17 7.90 1.17
CA PHE A 241 6.10 8.05 0.05
C PHE A 241 5.90 6.96 -1.01
N ARG A 242 5.65 5.74 -0.59
CA ARG A 242 5.39 4.64 -1.50
C ARG A 242 4.00 4.66 -2.12
N GLU A 243 3.04 5.31 -1.50
CA GLU A 243 1.71 5.50 -2.09
C GLU A 243 1.71 6.60 -3.16
N LEU A 244 2.62 7.56 -3.07
CA LEU A 244 2.64 8.73 -3.93
C LEU A 244 3.77 8.71 -4.97
N LEU A 245 4.93 8.16 -4.62
CA LEU A 245 6.13 8.24 -5.44
C LEU A 245 6.51 6.89 -6.03
N ARG A 246 6.82 6.89 -7.32
CA ARG A 246 7.44 5.77 -8.03
C ARG A 246 8.91 5.68 -7.67
N GLU A 247 9.62 6.79 -7.83
CA GLU A 247 11.03 6.92 -7.46
C GLU A 247 11.40 8.38 -7.15
N ILE A 248 12.55 8.54 -6.53
CA ILE A 248 13.17 9.82 -6.18
C ILE A 248 14.54 9.83 -6.87
N GLN A 249 14.70 10.67 -7.87
CA GLN A 249 15.96 10.77 -8.59
C GLN A 249 16.84 11.86 -7.99
N ILE A 250 18.14 11.57 -7.82
CA ILE A 250 19.14 12.55 -7.42
C ILE A 250 19.94 12.95 -8.66
N GLU A 251 19.63 14.10 -9.20
CA GLU A 251 20.36 14.74 -10.28
C GLU A 251 21.55 15.50 -9.73
N ARG A 252 22.69 15.39 -10.40
CA ARG A 252 23.94 16.00 -9.98
C ARG A 252 24.42 17.00 -11.01
N ASP A 253 24.76 18.19 -10.51
CA ASP A 253 25.42 19.21 -11.30
C ASP A 253 26.76 19.58 -10.59
N GLY A 254 27.85 18.97 -11.04
CA GLY A 254 29.16 19.13 -10.43
C GLY A 254 29.20 18.69 -8.96
N GLN A 255 29.30 19.68 -8.05
CA GLN A 255 29.30 19.44 -6.60
C GLN A 255 27.92 19.57 -5.97
N THR A 256 26.97 20.14 -6.67
CA THR A 256 25.58 20.30 -6.21
C THR A 256 24.72 19.12 -6.66
N TRP A 257 23.59 18.97 -6.05
CA TRP A 257 22.61 17.94 -6.40
C TRP A 257 21.20 18.44 -6.09
N GLN A 258 20.23 17.92 -6.83
CA GLN A 258 18.82 18.22 -6.67
C GLN A 258 18.02 16.92 -6.65
N VAL A 259 16.87 16.97 -5.99
CA VAL A 259 15.90 15.87 -5.95
C VAL A 259 14.88 16.08 -7.05
N HIS A 260 14.60 15.06 -7.83
CA HIS A 260 13.47 14.99 -8.78
C HIS A 260 12.50 13.93 -8.28
N LEU A 261 11.19 14.23 -8.32
CA LEU A 261 10.15 13.31 -7.89
C LEU A 261 9.41 12.74 -9.09
N GLU A 262 9.30 11.42 -9.17
CA GLU A 262 8.43 10.74 -10.10
C GLU A 262 7.21 10.21 -9.34
N PHE A 263 6.03 10.78 -9.62
CA PHE A 263 4.78 10.35 -9.00
C PHE A 263 4.24 9.08 -9.68
N ILE A 264 3.35 8.34 -8.98
CA ILE A 264 2.80 7.06 -9.47
C ILE A 264 1.65 7.28 -10.48
N PHE A 265 1.02 8.41 -10.47
CA PHE A 265 -0.13 8.81 -11.29
C PHE A 265 0.23 9.81 -12.38
#